data_353a4d78c9441f1be88c656ec04fac15
#
_entry.id   353a4d78c9441f1be88c656ec04fac15
#
_cell.length_a   1.000
_cell.length_b   1.000
_cell.length_c   1.000
_cell.angle_alpha   90.00
_cell.angle_beta   90.00
_cell.angle_gamma   90.00
#
_symmetry.space_group_name_H-M   'P 1'
#
loop_
_entity.id
_entity.type
_entity.pdbx_description
1 polymer ?
#
loop_
_entity_poly.entity_id
_entity_poly.type
_entity_poly.pdbx_seq_one_letter_code
_entity_poly.pdbx_strand_id
1 'polypeptide(L)'
;IGTWERSELIRATANIIRERKTSIAKLMSMETGKPLLEAEGETAAAADQFEWYSEETKRIYGQLIESRTADSRMSVIYQPVGVVAAFSAWNFPALLPARKIAASLAAGCSIIIKPAGETPASCAALVKACEDAGVPKGVVNMLTGKSNEIAKRLIGSKIVRKVSVTGSVPIGKEILKLAADGVKKVSMELGGHGPVLVFDDFDPKEAAEICAFTKFRN
;
A
#
# COMPACT_ATOMS: atom_id res chain seq x y z
N ILE A 1 9.59 18.39 -1.99
CA ILE A 1 8.22 18.79 -1.63
C ILE A 1 8.07 18.79 -0.11
N GLY A 2 7.51 19.88 0.44
CA GLY A 2 7.26 20.02 1.86
C GLY A 2 6.16 19.08 2.39
N THR A 3 6.10 18.92 3.71
CA THR A 3 5.13 18.01 4.36
C THR A 3 3.67 18.40 4.06
N TRP A 4 3.35 19.69 4.14
CA TRP A 4 1.99 20.18 3.87
C TRP A 4 1.58 19.98 2.43
N GLU A 5 2.44 20.31 1.47
CA GLU A 5 2.20 20.09 0.04
C GLU A 5 2.00 18.60 -0.28
N ARG A 6 2.79 17.70 0.33
CA ARG A 6 2.56 16.25 0.18
C ARG A 6 1.18 15.83 0.71
N SER A 7 0.80 16.35 1.88
CA SER A 7 -0.52 16.08 2.46
C SER A 7 -1.64 16.48 1.50
N GLU A 8 -1.55 17.66 0.90
CA GLU A 8 -2.55 18.18 -0.06
C GLU A 8 -2.63 17.31 -1.33
N LEU A 9 -1.49 16.92 -1.90
CA LEU A 9 -1.45 16.03 -3.07
C LEU A 9 -2.06 14.66 -2.79
N ILE A 10 -1.77 14.08 -1.61
CA ILE A 10 -2.32 12.79 -1.21
C ILE A 10 -3.84 12.91 -1.00
N ARG A 11 -4.31 13.98 -0.38
CA ARG A 11 -5.75 14.26 -0.19
C ARG A 11 -6.46 14.48 -1.52
N ALA A 12 -5.86 15.24 -2.45
CA ALA A 12 -6.40 15.43 -3.79
C ALA A 12 -6.53 14.10 -4.53
N THR A 13 -5.55 13.21 -4.38
CA THR A 13 -5.62 11.85 -4.94
C THR A 13 -6.82 11.08 -4.37
N ALA A 14 -7.07 11.13 -3.05
CA ALA A 14 -8.23 10.49 -2.42
C ALA A 14 -9.55 10.99 -3.02
N ASN A 15 -9.68 12.30 -3.23
CA ASN A 15 -10.88 12.90 -3.81
C ASN A 15 -11.10 12.44 -5.25
N ILE A 16 -10.07 12.42 -6.08
CA ILE A 16 -10.14 11.92 -7.46
C ILE A 16 -10.55 10.45 -7.51
N ILE A 17 -10.04 9.61 -6.60
CA ILE A 17 -10.44 8.21 -6.50
C ILE A 17 -11.93 8.11 -6.15
N ARG A 18 -12.44 8.91 -5.22
CA ARG A 18 -13.87 8.96 -4.86
C ARG A 18 -14.75 9.41 -6.03
N GLU A 19 -14.36 10.45 -6.75
CA GLU A 19 -15.05 10.92 -7.95
C GLU A 19 -15.13 9.84 -9.04
N ARG A 20 -14.07 9.01 -9.16
CA ARG A 20 -13.97 7.92 -10.13
C ARG A 20 -14.40 6.56 -9.58
N LYS A 21 -15.02 6.51 -8.40
CA LYS A 21 -15.34 5.27 -7.68
C LYS A 21 -15.99 4.22 -8.59
N THR A 22 -17.07 4.57 -9.26
CA THR A 22 -17.83 3.63 -10.09
C THR A 22 -17.04 3.16 -11.32
N SER A 23 -16.23 4.01 -11.93
CA SER A 23 -15.41 3.61 -13.08
C SER A 23 -14.26 2.68 -12.69
N ILE A 24 -13.59 2.95 -11.57
CA ILE A 24 -12.54 2.09 -11.01
C ILE A 24 -13.14 0.75 -10.57
N ALA A 25 -14.30 0.76 -9.90
CA ALA A 25 -14.98 -0.45 -9.47
C ALA A 25 -15.41 -1.34 -10.65
N LYS A 26 -15.86 -0.76 -11.76
CA LYS A 26 -16.16 -1.51 -12.99
C LYS A 26 -14.92 -2.19 -13.56
N LEU A 27 -13.79 -1.49 -13.64
CA LEU A 27 -12.52 -2.08 -14.07
C LEU A 27 -12.12 -3.24 -13.16
N MET A 28 -12.22 -3.05 -11.86
CA MET A 28 -11.91 -4.07 -10.86
C MET A 28 -12.80 -5.30 -11.00
N SER A 29 -14.11 -5.10 -11.17
CA SER A 29 -15.05 -6.19 -11.40
C SER A 29 -14.73 -6.98 -12.68
N MET A 30 -14.31 -6.29 -13.74
CA MET A 30 -13.89 -6.95 -14.99
C MET A 30 -12.59 -7.76 -14.84
N GLU A 31 -11.63 -7.28 -14.02
CA GLU A 31 -10.35 -7.98 -13.80
C GLU A 31 -10.49 -9.18 -12.85
N THR A 32 -11.34 -9.10 -11.84
CA THR A 32 -11.39 -10.06 -10.73
C THR A 32 -12.62 -10.95 -10.71
N GLY A 33 -13.71 -10.54 -11.38
CA GLY A 33 -15.02 -11.15 -11.23
C GLY A 33 -15.75 -10.74 -9.94
N LYS A 34 -15.17 -9.85 -9.13
CA LYS A 34 -15.77 -9.34 -7.87
C LYS A 34 -17.09 -8.63 -8.15
N PRO A 35 -18.15 -8.85 -7.33
CA PRO A 35 -19.40 -8.09 -7.44
C PRO A 35 -19.17 -6.59 -7.42
N LEU A 36 -19.89 -5.85 -8.26
CA LEU A 36 -19.69 -4.40 -8.41
C LEU A 36 -19.81 -3.64 -7.09
N LEU A 37 -20.76 -4.03 -6.24
CA LEU A 37 -20.94 -3.40 -4.92
C LEU A 37 -19.71 -3.57 -4.01
N GLU A 38 -19.09 -4.75 -4.03
CA GLU A 38 -17.85 -5.01 -3.29
C GLU A 38 -16.66 -4.25 -3.87
N ALA A 39 -16.58 -4.18 -5.21
CA ALA A 39 -15.57 -3.39 -5.91
C ALA A 39 -15.69 -1.88 -5.60
N GLU A 40 -16.91 -1.37 -5.49
CA GLU A 40 -17.16 0.02 -5.05
C GLU A 40 -16.73 0.24 -3.59
N GLY A 41 -17.01 -0.73 -2.71
CA GLY A 41 -16.56 -0.71 -1.32
C GLY A 41 -15.03 -0.72 -1.21
N GLU A 42 -14.36 -1.55 -2.00
CA GLU A 42 -12.89 -1.58 -2.04
C GLU A 42 -12.30 -0.27 -2.57
N THR A 43 -12.90 0.30 -3.62
CA THR A 43 -12.44 1.58 -4.18
C THR A 43 -12.60 2.72 -3.15
N ALA A 44 -13.69 2.74 -2.40
CA ALA A 44 -13.88 3.68 -1.29
C ALA A 44 -12.80 3.50 -0.22
N ALA A 45 -12.56 2.26 0.21
CA ALA A 45 -11.52 1.95 1.18
C ALA A 45 -10.11 2.32 0.68
N ALA A 46 -9.85 2.21 -0.64
CA ALA A 46 -8.60 2.68 -1.23
C ALA A 46 -8.45 4.20 -1.12
N ALA A 47 -9.51 4.97 -1.38
CA ALA A 47 -9.50 6.41 -1.18
C ALA A 47 -9.27 6.79 0.29
N ASP A 48 -9.89 6.06 1.23
CA ASP A 48 -9.70 6.28 2.66
C ASP A 48 -8.25 6.04 3.11
N GLN A 49 -7.51 5.13 2.48
CA GLN A 49 -6.09 4.98 2.74
C GLN A 49 -5.30 6.24 2.34
N PHE A 50 -5.59 6.83 1.19
CA PHE A 50 -4.94 8.08 0.79
C PHE A 50 -5.31 9.21 1.75
N GLU A 51 -6.57 9.33 2.15
CA GLU A 51 -6.98 10.34 3.13
C GLU A 51 -6.28 10.17 4.47
N TRP A 52 -6.27 8.95 5.03
CA TRP A 52 -5.55 8.64 6.26
C TRP A 52 -4.08 9.07 6.20
N TYR A 53 -3.38 8.67 5.15
CA TYR A 53 -1.97 9.01 5.00
C TYR A 53 -1.73 10.49 4.68
N SER A 54 -2.70 11.22 4.14
CA SER A 54 -2.61 12.67 4.02
C SER A 54 -2.53 13.33 5.39
N GLU A 55 -3.30 12.84 6.36
CA GLU A 55 -3.26 13.31 7.76
C GLU A 55 -1.98 12.88 8.46
N GLU A 56 -1.58 11.61 8.32
CA GLU A 56 -0.36 11.08 8.94
C GLU A 56 0.91 11.76 8.43
N THR A 57 0.91 12.25 7.20
CA THR A 57 2.02 13.01 6.63
C THR A 57 2.43 14.18 7.55
N LYS A 58 1.46 14.86 8.15
CA LYS A 58 1.68 16.01 9.05
C LYS A 58 2.11 15.61 10.47
N ARG A 59 2.02 14.33 10.83
CA ARG A 59 2.33 13.80 12.17
C ARG A 59 3.69 13.09 12.27
N ILE A 60 4.52 13.19 11.25
CA ILE A 60 5.89 12.66 11.27
C ILE A 60 6.76 13.62 12.10
N TYR A 61 6.58 13.58 13.41
CA TYR A 61 7.30 14.44 14.36
C TYR A 61 8.67 13.86 14.70
N GLY A 62 9.65 14.74 14.88
CA GLY A 62 10.90 14.40 15.56
C GLY A 62 10.75 14.42 17.08
N GLN A 63 11.83 14.16 17.77
CA GLN A 63 11.92 14.23 19.23
C GLN A 63 13.12 15.07 19.64
N LEU A 64 12.96 15.89 20.66
CA LEU A 64 14.05 16.51 21.37
C LEU A 64 14.20 15.79 22.71
N ILE A 65 15.38 15.23 22.94
CA ILE A 65 15.66 14.40 24.11
C ILE A 65 16.72 15.10 24.94
N GLU A 66 16.52 15.19 26.23
CA GLU A 66 17.48 15.77 27.13
C GLU A 66 18.71 14.88 27.26
N SER A 67 19.89 15.50 27.16
CA SER A 67 21.16 14.80 27.28
C SER A 67 21.53 14.59 28.75
N ARG A 68 22.36 13.58 29.00
CA ARG A 68 22.98 13.36 30.31
C ARG A 68 23.91 14.50 30.72
N THR A 69 24.47 15.23 29.75
CA THR A 69 25.38 16.35 29.98
C THR A 69 24.71 17.67 29.57
N ALA A 70 24.94 18.72 30.35
CA ALA A 70 24.29 20.03 30.17
C ALA A 70 24.71 20.78 28.91
N ASP A 71 25.84 20.42 28.34
CA ASP A 71 26.44 21.03 27.14
C ASP A 71 25.99 20.37 25.82
N SER A 72 25.18 19.31 25.90
CA SER A 72 24.74 18.55 24.76
C SER A 72 23.21 18.54 24.65
N ARG A 73 22.71 18.47 23.42
CA ARG A 73 21.29 18.26 23.10
C ARG A 73 21.14 17.14 22.08
N MET A 74 20.20 16.27 22.30
CA MET A 74 19.92 15.16 21.38
C MET A 74 18.59 15.39 20.65
N SER A 75 18.57 15.17 19.35
CA SER A 75 17.36 15.23 18.54
C SER A 75 17.23 13.99 17.67
N VAL A 76 16.01 13.55 17.50
CA VAL A 76 15.63 12.50 16.54
C VAL A 76 14.85 13.16 15.41
N ILE A 77 15.29 12.94 14.19
CA ILE A 77 14.59 13.39 12.97
C ILE A 77 14.25 12.19 12.10
N TYR A 78 13.12 12.24 11.43
CA TYR A 78 12.73 11.22 10.45
C TYR A 78 13.02 11.72 9.04
N GLN A 79 13.64 10.86 8.25
CA GLN A 79 13.96 11.13 6.84
C GLN A 79 13.39 10.05 5.94
N PRO A 80 13.01 10.38 4.68
CA PRO A 80 12.61 9.38 3.70
C PRO A 80 13.66 8.30 3.54
N VAL A 81 13.26 7.04 3.50
CA VAL A 81 14.19 5.91 3.31
C VAL A 81 14.76 5.89 1.89
N GLY A 82 14.09 6.53 0.93
CA GLY A 82 14.46 6.56 -0.49
C GLY A 82 13.44 5.83 -1.37
N VAL A 83 13.90 5.19 -2.43
CA VAL A 83 13.03 4.51 -3.40
C VAL A 83 12.47 3.21 -2.81
N VAL A 84 11.15 3.03 -2.95
CA VAL A 84 10.40 1.85 -2.53
C VAL A 84 10.05 1.00 -3.75
N ALA A 85 10.38 -0.29 -3.73
CA ALA A 85 9.82 -1.27 -4.65
C ALA A 85 8.64 -1.99 -3.97
N ALA A 86 7.47 -1.95 -4.58
CA ALA A 86 6.25 -2.49 -4.01
C ALA A 86 5.62 -3.55 -4.92
N PHE A 87 5.13 -4.63 -4.33
CA PHE A 87 4.47 -5.74 -5.01
C PHE A 87 3.14 -6.01 -4.32
N SER A 88 2.05 -6.07 -5.08
CA SER A 88 0.71 -6.32 -4.54
C SER A 88 0.09 -7.60 -5.12
N ALA A 89 -0.79 -8.22 -4.32
CA ALA A 89 -1.58 -9.37 -4.73
C ALA A 89 -2.82 -8.93 -5.53
N TRP A 90 -3.50 -9.91 -6.13
CA TRP A 90 -4.63 -9.72 -7.05
C TRP A 90 -5.98 -9.53 -6.35
N ASN A 91 -6.13 -10.01 -5.13
CA ASN A 91 -7.43 -10.14 -4.46
C ASN A 91 -8.05 -8.80 -4.00
N PHE A 92 -7.23 -7.78 -3.75
CA PHE A 92 -7.66 -6.40 -3.49
C PHE A 92 -6.83 -5.43 -4.34
N PRO A 93 -7.11 -5.39 -5.67
CA PRO A 93 -6.21 -4.75 -6.64
C PRO A 93 -6.17 -3.22 -6.58
N ALA A 94 -7.10 -2.58 -5.88
CA ALA A 94 -7.04 -1.16 -5.55
C ALA A 94 -6.52 -0.93 -4.13
N LEU A 95 -7.05 -1.61 -3.12
CA LEU A 95 -6.73 -1.35 -1.72
C LEU A 95 -5.27 -1.66 -1.38
N LEU A 96 -4.72 -2.78 -1.86
CA LEU A 96 -3.34 -3.16 -1.56
C LEU A 96 -2.31 -2.20 -2.17
N PRO A 97 -2.41 -1.80 -3.46
CA PRO A 97 -1.58 -0.73 -4.00
C PRO A 97 -1.78 0.61 -3.27
N ALA A 98 -3.02 0.99 -2.94
CA ALA A 98 -3.30 2.24 -2.24
C ALA A 98 -2.52 2.37 -0.93
N ARG A 99 -2.52 1.33 -0.09
CA ARG A 99 -1.75 1.28 1.15
C ARG A 99 -0.25 1.54 0.94
N LYS A 100 0.31 0.99 -0.13
CA LYS A 100 1.74 1.11 -0.44
C LYS A 100 2.09 2.46 -1.04
N ILE A 101 1.28 2.95 -1.97
CA ILE A 101 1.49 4.24 -2.63
C ILE A 101 1.31 5.38 -1.62
N ALA A 102 0.19 5.43 -0.92
CA ALA A 102 -0.13 6.50 0.03
C ALA A 102 0.89 6.60 1.16
N ALA A 103 1.28 5.46 1.76
CA ALA A 103 2.32 5.41 2.80
C ALA A 103 3.70 5.88 2.29
N SER A 104 4.06 5.51 1.04
CA SER A 104 5.33 5.95 0.44
C SER A 104 5.35 7.45 0.22
N LEU A 105 4.28 8.00 -0.34
CA LEU A 105 4.12 9.45 -0.54
C LEU A 105 4.16 10.20 0.78
N ALA A 106 3.42 9.74 1.79
CA ALA A 106 3.39 10.34 3.11
C ALA A 106 4.79 10.41 3.74
N ALA A 107 5.57 9.34 3.62
CA ALA A 107 6.95 9.28 4.09
C ALA A 107 7.94 10.08 3.23
N GLY A 108 7.51 10.71 2.13
CA GLY A 108 8.38 11.45 1.21
C GLY A 108 9.25 10.56 0.32
N CYS A 109 8.84 9.32 0.09
CA CYS A 109 9.53 8.34 -0.74
C CYS A 109 8.93 8.28 -2.14
N SER A 110 9.73 8.04 -3.16
CA SER A 110 9.25 7.60 -4.46
C SER A 110 8.98 6.09 -4.44
N ILE A 111 8.05 5.64 -5.28
CA ILE A 111 7.63 4.26 -5.34
C ILE A 111 7.59 3.73 -6.77
N ILE A 112 8.00 2.48 -6.92
CA ILE A 112 7.78 1.67 -8.11
C ILE A 112 6.86 0.53 -7.70
N ILE A 113 5.60 0.56 -8.16
CA ILE A 113 4.59 -0.47 -7.85
C ILE A 113 4.47 -1.46 -9.00
N LYS A 114 4.57 -2.74 -8.67
CA LYS A 114 4.26 -3.86 -9.55
C LYS A 114 2.99 -4.54 -9.05
N PRO A 115 1.82 -4.28 -9.67
CA PRO A 115 0.59 -4.99 -9.34
C PRO A 115 0.67 -6.46 -9.74
N ALA A 116 -0.29 -7.27 -9.31
CA ALA A 116 -0.47 -8.60 -9.83
C ALA A 116 -0.69 -8.56 -11.36
N GLY A 117 -0.23 -9.60 -12.05
CA GLY A 117 -0.35 -9.66 -13.52
C GLY A 117 -1.78 -9.75 -14.01
N GLU A 118 -2.64 -10.30 -13.17
CA GLU A 118 -4.06 -10.53 -13.41
C GLU A 118 -4.89 -9.24 -13.28
N THR A 119 -4.42 -8.27 -12.49
CA THR A 119 -5.22 -7.09 -12.11
C THR A 119 -4.42 -5.77 -12.21
N PRO A 120 -3.86 -5.45 -13.38
CA PRO A 120 -3.05 -4.25 -13.55
C PRO A 120 -3.87 -2.97 -13.69
N ALA A 121 -5.09 -3.01 -14.25
CA ALA A 121 -5.86 -1.82 -14.61
C ALA A 121 -6.39 -1.08 -13.37
N SER A 122 -6.82 -1.80 -12.34
CA SER A 122 -7.24 -1.21 -11.07
C SER A 122 -6.10 -0.39 -10.42
N CYS A 123 -4.88 -0.94 -10.41
CA CYS A 123 -3.71 -0.23 -9.91
C CYS A 123 -3.34 0.97 -10.81
N ALA A 124 -3.41 0.81 -12.13
CA ALA A 124 -3.14 1.89 -13.08
C ALA A 124 -4.09 3.08 -12.88
N ALA A 125 -5.35 2.83 -12.56
CA ALA A 125 -6.32 3.87 -12.26
C ALA A 125 -5.93 4.70 -11.02
N LEU A 126 -5.35 4.07 -9.99
CA LEU A 126 -4.83 4.78 -8.82
C LEU A 126 -3.59 5.61 -9.15
N VAL A 127 -2.67 5.05 -9.95
CA VAL A 127 -1.48 5.78 -10.41
C VAL A 127 -1.89 6.99 -11.25
N LYS A 128 -2.90 6.83 -12.12
CA LYS A 128 -3.47 7.96 -12.88
C LYS A 128 -4.12 9.00 -11.98
N ALA A 129 -4.79 8.60 -10.90
CA ALA A 129 -5.34 9.53 -9.92
C ALA A 129 -4.23 10.33 -9.22
N CYS A 130 -3.08 9.72 -8.91
CA CYS A 130 -1.91 10.44 -8.37
C CYS A 130 -1.36 11.47 -9.38
N GLU A 131 -1.25 11.10 -10.66
CA GLU A 131 -0.81 12.00 -11.72
C GLU A 131 -1.75 13.20 -11.85
N ASP A 132 -3.06 12.94 -11.91
CA ASP A 132 -4.10 13.99 -12.05
C ASP A 132 -4.21 14.89 -10.81
N ALA A 133 -3.83 14.40 -9.64
CA ALA A 133 -3.69 15.17 -8.41
C ALA A 133 -2.45 16.09 -8.40
N GLY A 134 -1.57 15.96 -9.39
CA GLY A 134 -0.35 16.77 -9.50
C GLY A 134 0.87 16.17 -8.79
N VAL A 135 0.84 14.88 -8.42
CA VAL A 135 2.05 14.20 -7.91
C VAL A 135 3.15 14.29 -8.97
N PRO A 136 4.37 14.77 -8.62
CA PRO A 136 5.42 14.99 -9.60
C PRO A 136 5.80 13.74 -10.37
N LYS A 137 6.14 13.91 -11.64
CA LYS A 137 6.57 12.81 -12.51
C LYS A 137 7.76 12.06 -11.91
N GLY A 138 7.71 10.72 -11.99
CA GLY A 138 8.75 9.86 -11.47
C GLY A 138 8.64 9.55 -9.96
N VAL A 139 7.70 10.16 -9.23
CA VAL A 139 7.46 9.85 -7.81
C VAL A 139 6.66 8.56 -7.66
N VAL A 140 5.60 8.38 -8.45
CA VAL A 140 4.82 7.14 -8.50
C VAL A 140 5.00 6.52 -9.88
N ASN A 141 5.51 5.30 -9.94
CA ASN A 141 5.78 4.59 -11.18
C ASN A 141 5.15 3.20 -11.09
N MET A 142 4.60 2.71 -12.18
CA MET A 142 4.03 1.37 -12.28
C MET A 142 4.77 0.55 -13.31
N LEU A 143 5.02 -0.72 -13.01
CA LEU A 143 5.60 -1.70 -13.94
C LEU A 143 4.71 -2.93 -14.04
N THR A 144 4.49 -3.38 -15.27
CA THR A 144 3.87 -4.67 -15.59
C THR A 144 4.87 -5.58 -16.28
N GLY A 145 4.66 -6.89 -16.24
CA GLY A 145 5.51 -7.87 -16.87
C GLY A 145 5.87 -9.03 -15.96
N LYS A 146 6.91 -9.79 -16.30
CA LYS A 146 7.33 -10.99 -15.59
C LYS A 146 7.81 -10.68 -14.18
N SER A 147 7.05 -11.16 -13.17
CA SER A 147 7.24 -10.82 -11.77
C SER A 147 8.65 -11.11 -11.26
N ASN A 148 9.22 -12.27 -11.59
CA ASN A 148 10.55 -12.67 -11.13
C ASN A 148 11.67 -11.78 -11.71
N GLU A 149 11.57 -11.39 -12.96
CA GLU A 149 12.55 -10.52 -13.62
C GLU A 149 12.52 -9.12 -13.01
N ILE A 150 11.30 -8.57 -12.85
CA ILE A 150 11.10 -7.26 -12.23
C ILE A 150 11.59 -7.26 -10.77
N ALA A 151 11.23 -8.29 -9.99
CA ALA A 151 11.64 -8.40 -8.59
C ALA A 151 13.17 -8.46 -8.47
N LYS A 152 13.85 -9.33 -9.21
CA LYS A 152 15.31 -9.44 -9.19
C LYS A 152 15.97 -8.11 -9.58
N ARG A 153 15.47 -7.43 -10.62
CA ARG A 153 16.04 -6.16 -11.07
C ARG A 153 15.86 -5.04 -10.06
N LEU A 154 14.64 -4.88 -9.52
CA LEU A 154 14.36 -3.81 -8.56
C LEU A 154 15.06 -4.07 -7.22
N ILE A 155 14.97 -5.27 -6.69
CA ILE A 155 15.55 -5.60 -5.39
C ILE A 155 17.09 -5.61 -5.45
N GLY A 156 17.68 -6.06 -6.56
CA GLY A 156 19.13 -5.98 -6.77
C GLY A 156 19.69 -4.56 -6.99
N SER A 157 18.83 -3.58 -7.26
CA SER A 157 19.26 -2.19 -7.49
C SER A 157 19.70 -1.52 -6.19
N LYS A 158 20.87 -0.86 -6.21
CA LYS A 158 21.37 -0.06 -5.08
C LYS A 158 20.52 1.17 -4.77
N ILE A 159 19.68 1.62 -5.72
CA ILE A 159 18.80 2.78 -5.57
C ILE A 159 17.58 2.43 -4.71
N VAL A 160 17.04 1.21 -4.84
CA VAL A 160 15.91 0.74 -4.03
C VAL A 160 16.39 0.50 -2.60
N ARG A 161 15.72 1.12 -1.64
CA ARG A 161 16.05 1.06 -0.21
C ARG A 161 15.08 0.25 0.61
N LYS A 162 13.83 0.15 0.14
CA LYS A 162 12.76 -0.58 0.83
C LYS A 162 12.00 -1.44 -0.17
N VAL A 163 11.59 -2.62 0.32
CA VAL A 163 10.70 -3.54 -0.41
C VAL A 163 9.43 -3.75 0.40
N SER A 164 8.26 -3.62 -0.24
CA SER A 164 6.96 -3.86 0.36
C SER A 164 6.21 -4.91 -0.45
N VAL A 165 5.83 -6.01 0.17
CA VAL A 165 5.20 -7.15 -0.52
C VAL A 165 3.91 -7.56 0.16
N THR A 166 2.87 -7.81 -0.64
CA THR A 166 1.69 -8.57 -0.26
C THR A 166 1.61 -9.78 -1.19
N GLY A 167 1.62 -10.99 -0.62
CA GLY A 167 1.63 -12.21 -1.42
C GLY A 167 1.69 -13.49 -0.57
N SER A 168 2.05 -14.60 -1.20
CA SER A 168 2.17 -15.88 -0.50
C SER A 168 3.45 -15.98 0.34
N VAL A 169 3.44 -16.83 1.36
CA VAL A 169 4.60 -17.09 2.22
C VAL A 169 5.84 -17.56 1.42
N PRO A 170 5.73 -18.47 0.42
CA PRO A 170 6.88 -18.84 -0.39
C PRO A 170 7.52 -17.66 -1.12
N ILE A 171 6.71 -16.81 -1.76
CA ILE A 171 7.19 -15.60 -2.45
C ILE A 171 7.82 -14.61 -1.47
N GLY A 172 7.22 -14.43 -0.29
CA GLY A 172 7.79 -13.60 0.76
C GLY A 172 9.19 -14.05 1.17
N LYS A 173 9.41 -15.36 1.33
CA LYS A 173 10.72 -15.93 1.66
C LYS A 173 11.76 -15.67 0.55
N GLU A 174 11.39 -15.81 -0.72
CA GLU A 174 12.27 -15.50 -1.84
C GLU A 174 12.67 -14.02 -1.89
N ILE A 175 11.69 -13.13 -1.72
CA ILE A 175 11.92 -11.69 -1.68
C ILE A 175 12.83 -11.30 -0.50
N LEU A 176 12.64 -11.90 0.68
CA LEU A 176 13.51 -11.67 1.84
C LEU A 176 14.95 -12.06 1.55
N LYS A 177 15.18 -13.21 0.90
CA LYS A 177 16.52 -13.64 0.50
C LYS A 177 17.17 -12.63 -0.45
N LEU A 178 16.44 -12.16 -1.47
CA LEU A 178 16.94 -11.15 -2.40
C LEU A 178 17.23 -9.80 -1.71
N ALA A 179 16.42 -9.42 -0.73
CA ALA A 179 16.58 -8.16 -0.01
C ALA A 179 17.76 -8.18 0.96
N ALA A 180 18.13 -9.35 1.45
CA ALA A 180 19.23 -9.54 2.40
C ALA A 180 20.58 -9.09 1.83
N ASP A 181 20.87 -9.37 0.56
CA ASP A 181 22.12 -8.96 -0.10
C ASP A 181 22.41 -7.46 -0.03
N GLY A 182 21.35 -6.66 -0.06
CA GLY A 182 21.45 -5.20 0.03
C GLY A 182 21.07 -4.62 1.40
N VAL A 183 20.82 -5.48 2.39
CA VAL A 183 20.35 -5.10 3.74
C VAL A 183 19.16 -4.14 3.66
N LYS A 184 18.22 -4.43 2.74
CA LYS A 184 17.08 -3.55 2.47
C LYS A 184 16.02 -3.65 3.56
N LYS A 185 15.36 -2.55 3.85
CA LYS A 185 14.16 -2.58 4.70
C LYS A 185 13.04 -3.32 3.99
N VAL A 186 12.35 -4.22 4.71
CA VAL A 186 11.24 -4.99 4.15
C VAL A 186 9.97 -4.82 4.99
N SER A 187 8.82 -4.86 4.32
CA SER A 187 7.49 -4.99 4.92
C SER A 187 6.76 -6.09 4.18
N MET A 188 6.32 -7.10 4.92
CA MET A 188 5.71 -8.30 4.36
C MET A 188 4.29 -8.47 4.92
N GLU A 189 3.31 -8.54 4.01
CA GLU A 189 1.95 -8.98 4.28
C GLU A 189 1.73 -10.31 3.57
N LEU A 190 1.70 -11.37 4.33
CA LEU A 190 1.71 -12.74 3.81
C LEU A 190 0.45 -13.50 4.22
N GLY A 191 0.27 -14.68 3.62
CA GLY A 191 -0.85 -15.55 3.96
C GLY A 191 -0.82 -15.97 5.42
N GLY A 192 -2.01 -16.06 6.01
CA GLY A 192 -2.23 -16.51 7.37
C GLY A 192 -3.58 -17.22 7.49
N HIS A 193 -3.94 -17.68 8.69
CA HIS A 193 -5.16 -18.48 8.89
C HIS A 193 -6.43 -17.63 9.08
N GLY A 194 -6.34 -16.47 9.73
CA GLY A 194 -7.49 -15.63 10.04
C GLY A 194 -8.56 -16.41 10.83
N PRO A 195 -8.25 -16.94 12.03
CA PRO A 195 -9.18 -17.76 12.80
C PRO A 195 -10.42 -16.96 13.22
N VAL A 196 -11.55 -17.64 13.31
CA VAL A 196 -12.79 -17.12 13.90
C VAL A 196 -13.07 -17.94 15.16
N LEU A 197 -13.24 -17.27 16.28
CA LEU A 197 -13.60 -17.87 17.55
C LEU A 197 -15.08 -17.54 17.84
N VAL A 198 -15.89 -18.57 17.99
CA VAL A 198 -17.30 -18.45 18.35
C VAL A 198 -17.47 -19.07 19.73
N PHE A 199 -17.90 -18.27 20.71
CA PHE A 199 -18.18 -18.74 22.05
C PHE A 199 -19.59 -19.33 22.15
N ASP A 200 -19.85 -20.09 23.19
CA ASP A 200 -21.09 -20.84 23.39
C ASP A 200 -22.33 -19.98 23.66
N ASP A 201 -22.14 -18.74 24.04
CA ASP A 201 -23.17 -17.72 24.30
C ASP A 201 -23.58 -16.95 23.02
N PHE A 202 -22.93 -17.18 21.86
CA PHE A 202 -23.23 -16.51 20.61
C PHE A 202 -24.16 -17.36 19.72
N ASP A 203 -25.12 -16.72 19.03
CA ASP A 203 -26.06 -17.43 18.14
C ASP A 203 -25.32 -18.08 16.97
N PRO A 204 -25.42 -19.44 16.80
CA PRO A 204 -24.69 -20.14 15.74
C PRO A 204 -25.10 -19.72 14.31
N LYS A 205 -26.36 -19.29 14.12
CA LYS A 205 -26.85 -18.87 12.81
C LYS A 205 -26.28 -17.51 12.43
N GLU A 206 -26.26 -16.58 13.35
CA GLU A 206 -25.61 -15.26 13.16
C GLU A 206 -24.10 -15.43 12.94
N ALA A 207 -23.45 -16.30 13.71
CA ALA A 207 -22.03 -16.65 13.51
C ALA A 207 -21.76 -17.17 12.11
N ALA A 208 -22.63 -18.06 11.59
CA ALA A 208 -22.49 -18.62 10.25
C ALA A 208 -22.63 -17.53 9.16
N GLU A 209 -23.57 -16.61 9.31
CA GLU A 209 -23.76 -15.49 8.38
C GLU A 209 -22.54 -14.55 8.36
N ILE A 210 -22.00 -14.19 9.52
CA ILE A 210 -20.78 -13.39 9.65
C ILE A 210 -19.58 -14.11 9.03
N CYS A 211 -19.42 -15.41 9.32
CA CYS A 211 -18.35 -16.21 8.75
C CYS A 211 -18.43 -16.28 7.22
N ALA A 212 -19.62 -16.54 6.68
CA ALA A 212 -19.86 -16.59 5.25
C ALA A 212 -19.48 -15.25 4.59
N PHE A 213 -19.99 -14.13 5.11
CA PHE A 213 -19.69 -12.81 4.60
C PHE A 213 -18.20 -12.48 4.65
N THR A 214 -17.52 -12.80 5.75
CA THR A 214 -16.10 -12.45 5.92
C THR A 214 -15.13 -13.33 5.13
N LYS A 215 -15.50 -14.58 4.86
CA LYS A 215 -14.61 -15.57 4.22
C LYS A 215 -14.83 -15.74 2.71
N PHE A 216 -16.00 -15.37 2.19
CA PHE A 216 -16.36 -15.59 0.79
C PHE A 216 -16.61 -14.31 -0.02
N ARG A 217 -16.19 -13.18 0.48
CA ARG A 217 -16.39 -11.88 -0.20
C ARG A 217 -15.37 -11.55 -1.30
N ASN A 218 -14.54 -12.51 -1.69
CA ASN A 218 -13.47 -12.27 -2.67
C ASN A 218 -13.35 -13.42 -3.63
#